data_f2f17a4dd49a34e5482ac11f8a4e26b1
#
_entry.id   f2f17a4dd49a34e5482ac11f8a4e26b1
#
_cell.length_a   1.000
_cell.length_b   1.000
_cell.length_c   1.000
_cell.angle_alpha   90.00
_cell.angle_beta   90.00
_cell.angle_gamma   90.00
#
_symmetry.space_group_name_H-M   'P 1'
#
loop_
_entity.id
_entity.type
_entity.pdbx_description
1 polymer ?
#
loop_
_entity_poly.entity_id
_entity_poly.type
_entity_poly.pdbx_seq_one_letter_code
_entity_poly.pdbx_strand_id
1 'polypeptide(L)'
;MKKSRFINPSDFRKHTLSLLILLFLTSYSIYAQGDGPISKGQLQLNAGLGFSGWGVPVYIGLDYGVHPDITIGGELSNRNYNETFLGSGYSHSITVISVNSNYHFSKLLDIPSNLDIYAGLNLGFYIWNTSVGYQGSGSSGLGLGAQIGGRYYFNDNWGINLEFGGANTTSGSKIGASYRF
;
A
#
# COMPACT_ATOMS: atom_id res chain seq x y z
N MET A 1 33.46 39.63 -5.23
CA MET A 1 33.39 38.15 -5.02
C MET A 1 31.99 37.81 -4.50
N LYS A 2 31.14 37.20 -5.31
CA LYS A 2 29.80 36.72 -4.88
C LYS A 2 29.97 35.34 -4.19
N LYS A 3 29.69 35.25 -2.89
CA LYS A 3 29.63 33.97 -2.17
C LYS A 3 28.44 33.18 -2.69
N SER A 4 28.69 32.05 -3.34
CA SER A 4 27.65 31.05 -3.64
C SER A 4 27.15 30.44 -2.32
N ARG A 5 25.86 30.64 -2.00
CA ARG A 5 25.21 29.95 -0.88
C ARG A 5 24.95 28.52 -1.33
N PHE A 6 25.71 27.57 -0.82
CA PHE A 6 25.38 26.18 -0.92
C PHE A 6 24.17 25.90 0.00
N ILE A 7 23.10 25.37 -0.57
CA ILE A 7 21.91 24.95 0.17
C ILE A 7 22.31 23.71 0.97
N ASN A 8 22.06 23.74 2.29
CA ASN A 8 22.37 22.62 3.17
C ASN A 8 21.48 21.41 2.80
N PRO A 9 22.04 20.21 2.63
CA PRO A 9 21.25 19.02 2.29
C PRO A 9 20.08 18.70 3.25
N SER A 10 20.20 19.09 4.52
CA SER A 10 19.14 18.95 5.53
C SER A 10 17.96 19.88 5.27
N ASP A 11 18.19 21.07 4.74
CA ASP A 11 17.13 22.03 4.40
C ASP A 11 16.43 21.64 3.11
N PHE A 12 17.16 21.09 2.14
CA PHE A 12 16.56 20.53 0.92
C PHE A 12 15.56 19.42 1.26
N ARG A 13 15.90 18.49 2.16
CA ARG A 13 14.98 17.41 2.59
C ARG A 13 13.71 17.93 3.28
N LYS A 14 13.84 18.98 4.11
CA LYS A 14 12.68 19.60 4.78
C LYS A 14 11.76 20.29 3.78
N HIS A 15 12.30 21.01 2.80
CA HIS A 15 11.51 21.68 1.78
C HIS A 15 10.85 20.68 0.82
N THR A 16 11.52 19.59 0.48
CA THR A 16 10.92 18.52 -0.34
C THR A 16 9.77 17.83 0.38
N LEU A 17 9.93 17.56 1.68
CA LEU A 17 8.86 16.97 2.50
C LEU A 17 7.67 17.93 2.66
N SER A 18 7.93 19.23 2.89
CA SER A 18 6.89 20.26 2.97
C SER A 18 6.16 20.45 1.64
N LEU A 19 6.86 20.37 0.52
CA LEU A 19 6.27 20.48 -0.83
C LEU A 19 5.37 19.27 -1.14
N LEU A 20 5.80 18.06 -0.75
CA LEU A 20 5.01 16.84 -0.87
C LEU A 20 3.73 16.93 -0.02
N ILE A 21 3.82 17.39 1.23
CA ILE A 21 2.67 17.60 2.10
C ILE A 21 1.72 18.66 1.54
N LEU A 22 2.26 19.75 0.97
CA LEU A 22 1.47 20.81 0.36
C LEU A 22 0.75 20.33 -0.90
N LEU A 23 1.40 19.49 -1.73
CA LEU A 23 0.77 18.86 -2.91
C LEU A 23 -0.39 17.95 -2.51
N PHE A 24 -0.28 17.24 -1.37
CA PHE A 24 -1.37 16.43 -0.82
C PHE A 24 -2.54 17.28 -0.31
N LEU A 25 -2.28 18.48 0.20
CA LEU A 25 -3.31 19.36 0.75
C LEU A 25 -4.09 20.15 -0.32
N THR A 26 -3.56 20.29 -1.55
CA THR A 26 -4.22 21.02 -2.63
C THR A 26 -5.16 20.16 -3.49
N SER A 27 -5.27 18.88 -3.23
CA SER A 27 -6.17 17.96 -3.96
C SER A 27 -7.63 18.06 -3.51
N TYR A 28 -8.12 19.25 -3.12
CA TYR A 28 -9.51 19.41 -2.73
C TYR A 28 -10.43 19.51 -3.96
N SER A 29 -11.29 18.51 -4.05
CA SER A 29 -12.64 18.59 -4.60
C SER A 29 -12.80 18.70 -6.10
N ILE A 30 -12.85 17.53 -6.76
CA ILE A 30 -13.84 17.35 -7.81
C ILE A 30 -14.76 16.23 -7.34
N TYR A 31 -15.88 16.59 -6.72
CA TYR A 31 -16.99 15.68 -6.47
C TYR A 31 -17.63 15.34 -7.82
N ALA A 32 -17.13 14.29 -8.46
CA ALA A 32 -17.90 13.61 -9.48
C ALA A 32 -18.78 12.60 -8.73
N GLN A 33 -20.10 12.75 -8.81
CA GLN A 33 -21.06 11.74 -8.39
C GLN A 33 -20.80 10.48 -9.23
N GLY A 34 -20.04 9.56 -8.68
CA GLY A 34 -19.77 8.26 -9.27
C GLY A 34 -20.48 7.19 -8.44
N ASP A 35 -21.23 6.32 -9.12
CA ASP A 35 -22.01 5.23 -8.51
C ASP A 35 -21.13 4.09 -7.90
N GLY A 36 -19.84 4.31 -7.70
CA GLY A 36 -18.90 3.33 -7.19
C GLY A 36 -18.31 3.71 -5.82
N PRO A 37 -17.70 2.76 -5.11
CA PRO A 37 -17.10 2.98 -3.80
C PRO A 37 -15.90 3.94 -3.84
N ILE A 38 -15.19 3.99 -4.97
CA ILE A 38 -14.18 5.02 -5.28
C ILE A 38 -14.50 5.57 -6.66
N SER A 39 -14.86 6.86 -6.70
CA SER A 39 -15.20 7.53 -7.95
C SER A 39 -13.97 7.80 -8.81
N LYS A 40 -14.17 7.96 -10.11
CA LYS A 40 -13.10 8.40 -11.00
C LYS A 40 -12.53 9.74 -10.53
N GLY A 41 -11.21 9.82 -10.40
CA GLY A 41 -10.50 11.01 -9.92
C GLY A 41 -10.34 11.07 -8.39
N GLN A 42 -10.97 10.18 -7.65
CA GLN A 42 -10.88 10.13 -6.20
C GLN A 42 -9.63 9.38 -5.75
N LEU A 43 -9.02 9.87 -4.67
CA LEU A 43 -7.92 9.23 -3.98
C LEU A 43 -8.39 8.53 -2.71
N GLN A 44 -7.76 7.42 -2.40
CA GLN A 44 -7.97 6.68 -1.16
C GLN A 44 -6.66 6.25 -0.55
N LEU A 45 -6.48 6.52 0.72
CA LEU A 45 -5.38 6.04 1.54
C LEU A 45 -5.81 4.78 2.28
N ASN A 46 -4.94 3.77 2.30
CA ASN A 46 -5.12 2.56 3.09
C ASN A 46 -3.91 2.37 4.01
N ALA A 47 -4.14 1.97 5.25
CA ALA A 47 -3.05 1.65 6.17
C ALA A 47 -3.49 0.58 7.17
N GLY A 48 -2.60 -0.30 7.56
CA GLY A 48 -2.95 -1.36 8.49
C GLY A 48 -1.84 -2.38 8.73
N LEU A 49 -2.28 -3.54 9.17
CA LEU A 49 -1.43 -4.67 9.48
C LEU A 49 -1.80 -5.85 8.59
N GLY A 50 -0.80 -6.66 8.26
CA GLY A 50 -1.00 -7.93 7.57
C GLY A 50 -0.69 -9.12 8.47
N PHE A 51 -1.08 -10.29 7.99
CA PHE A 51 -0.77 -11.57 8.62
C PHE A 51 -0.19 -12.49 7.55
N SER A 52 1.05 -12.90 7.74
CA SER A 52 1.75 -13.79 6.83
C SER A 52 2.54 -14.84 7.61
N GLY A 53 2.97 -15.90 6.94
CA GLY A 53 3.84 -16.91 7.56
C GLY A 53 5.23 -16.37 7.97
N TRP A 54 5.57 -15.16 7.53
CA TRP A 54 6.86 -14.51 7.77
C TRP A 54 6.70 -13.17 8.48
N GLY A 55 6.00 -13.18 9.63
CA GLY A 55 5.79 -12.00 10.47
C GLY A 55 4.54 -11.20 10.12
N VAL A 56 4.39 -10.07 10.81
CA VAL A 56 3.26 -9.15 10.71
C VAL A 56 3.70 -7.93 9.90
N PRO A 57 3.35 -7.82 8.62
CA PRO A 57 3.64 -6.61 7.83
C PRO A 57 2.79 -5.43 8.32
N VAL A 58 3.42 -4.26 8.40
CA VAL A 58 2.73 -2.96 8.43
C VAL A 58 2.71 -2.42 7.01
N TYR A 59 1.59 -1.89 6.55
CA TYR A 59 1.46 -1.35 5.21
C TYR A 59 0.80 0.02 5.16
N ILE A 60 1.13 0.75 4.11
CA ILE A 60 0.46 1.98 3.68
C ILE A 60 0.34 1.94 2.16
N GLY A 61 -0.83 2.26 1.64
CA GLY A 61 -1.12 2.27 0.22
C GLY A 61 -1.99 3.43 -0.19
N LEU A 62 -1.91 3.79 -1.46
CA LEU A 62 -2.71 4.84 -2.06
C LEU A 62 -3.35 4.30 -3.34
N ASP A 63 -4.67 4.37 -3.45
CA ASP A 63 -5.44 4.01 -4.64
C ASP A 63 -6.03 5.25 -5.30
N TYR A 64 -6.04 5.27 -6.64
CA TYR A 64 -6.63 6.31 -7.46
C TYR A 64 -7.67 5.73 -8.41
N GLY A 65 -8.87 6.28 -8.41
CA GLY A 65 -9.95 5.90 -9.32
C GLY A 65 -9.69 6.36 -10.75
N VAL A 66 -9.33 5.44 -11.64
CA VAL A 66 -9.16 5.74 -13.08
C VAL A 66 -10.44 5.54 -13.86
N HIS A 67 -11.32 4.68 -13.34
CA HIS A 67 -12.64 4.37 -13.87
C HIS A 67 -13.61 4.15 -12.68
N PRO A 68 -14.93 4.30 -12.84
CA PRO A 68 -15.88 4.02 -11.76
C PRO A 68 -15.74 2.64 -11.11
N ASP A 69 -15.24 1.66 -11.86
CA ASP A 69 -15.07 0.29 -11.41
C ASP A 69 -13.60 -0.16 -11.34
N ILE A 70 -12.62 0.76 -11.58
CA ILE A 70 -11.19 0.40 -11.62
C ILE A 70 -10.37 1.42 -10.86
N THR A 71 -9.53 0.93 -9.95
CA THR A 71 -8.47 1.70 -9.33
C THR A 71 -7.09 1.20 -9.75
N ILE A 72 -6.13 2.11 -9.76
CA ILE A 72 -4.70 1.82 -9.77
C ILE A 72 -4.09 2.38 -8.51
N GLY A 73 -3.09 1.72 -7.96
CA GLY A 73 -2.52 2.15 -6.70
C GLY A 73 -1.07 1.74 -6.52
N GLY A 74 -0.54 2.16 -5.40
CA GLY A 74 0.78 1.75 -4.92
C GLY A 74 0.74 1.45 -3.44
N GLU A 75 1.54 0.50 -3.01
CA GLU A 75 1.65 0.09 -1.61
C GLU A 75 3.11 -0.07 -1.21
N LEU A 76 3.42 0.38 -0.01
CA LEU A 76 4.66 0.10 0.70
C LEU A 76 4.33 -0.73 1.93
N SER A 77 5.04 -1.83 2.11
CA SER A 77 4.92 -2.63 3.33
C SER A 77 6.29 -3.04 3.86
N ASN A 78 6.35 -3.23 5.17
CA ASN A 78 7.54 -3.74 5.85
C ASN A 78 7.13 -4.76 6.89
N ARG A 79 7.92 -5.82 7.00
CA ARG A 79 7.80 -6.86 8.04
C ARG A 79 9.16 -7.30 8.53
N ASN A 80 9.21 -7.64 9.81
CA ASN A 80 10.37 -8.25 10.43
C ASN A 80 9.98 -9.61 11.01
N TYR A 81 10.86 -10.58 10.88
CA TYR A 81 10.70 -11.89 11.50
C TYR A 81 12.04 -12.47 11.91
N ASN A 82 12.00 -13.39 12.86
CA ASN A 82 13.17 -14.10 13.32
C ASN A 82 13.08 -15.58 12.91
N GLU A 83 14.19 -16.11 12.45
CA GLU A 83 14.33 -17.50 12.06
C GLU A 83 15.50 -18.14 12.80
N THR A 84 15.34 -19.42 13.17
CA THR A 84 16.44 -20.22 13.71
C THR A 84 16.97 -21.13 12.59
N PHE A 85 18.19 -20.88 12.16
CA PHE A 85 18.86 -21.69 11.13
C PHE A 85 20.15 -22.27 11.68
N LEU A 86 20.31 -23.60 11.60
CA LEU A 86 21.45 -24.35 12.13
C LEU A 86 21.77 -24.06 13.61
N GLY A 87 20.72 -23.84 14.43
CA GLY A 87 20.87 -23.55 15.86
C GLY A 87 21.22 -22.10 16.20
N SER A 88 21.34 -21.22 15.22
CA SER A 88 21.60 -19.78 15.41
C SER A 88 20.36 -18.97 15.01
N GLY A 89 20.04 -17.94 15.80
CA GLY A 89 18.92 -17.02 15.50
C GLY A 89 19.33 -15.92 14.53
N TYR A 90 18.52 -15.70 13.51
CA TYR A 90 18.71 -14.64 12.50
C TYR A 90 17.48 -13.76 12.42
N SER A 91 17.69 -12.46 12.27
CA SER A 91 16.63 -11.47 12.04
C SER A 91 16.58 -11.09 10.58
N HIS A 92 15.37 -11.04 10.04
CA HIS A 92 15.11 -10.67 8.66
C HIS A 92 14.16 -9.49 8.59
N SER A 93 14.39 -8.61 7.62
CA SER A 93 13.46 -7.53 7.27
C SER A 93 13.13 -7.62 5.79
N ILE A 94 11.84 -7.59 5.47
CA ILE A 94 11.35 -7.59 4.08
C ILE A 94 10.56 -6.32 3.86
N THR A 95 11.04 -5.47 2.96
CA THR A 95 10.32 -4.29 2.47
C THR A 95 9.79 -4.58 1.09
N VAL A 96 8.50 -4.31 0.85
CA VAL A 96 7.87 -4.47 -0.46
C VAL A 96 7.36 -3.12 -0.94
N ILE A 97 7.69 -2.80 -2.19
CA ILE A 97 7.13 -1.66 -2.93
C ILE A 97 6.36 -2.27 -4.10
N SER A 98 5.07 -2.01 -4.18
CA SER A 98 4.22 -2.58 -5.22
C SER A 98 3.30 -1.56 -5.86
N VAL A 99 2.90 -1.85 -7.10
CA VAL A 99 1.77 -1.23 -7.78
C VAL A 99 0.66 -2.25 -7.91
N ASN A 100 -0.57 -1.80 -7.85
CA ASN A 100 -1.74 -2.66 -7.97
C ASN A 100 -2.78 -2.07 -8.92
N SER A 101 -3.67 -2.92 -9.41
CA SER A 101 -4.88 -2.52 -10.09
C SER A 101 -6.03 -3.41 -9.61
N ASN A 102 -7.12 -2.78 -9.19
CA ASN A 102 -8.29 -3.46 -8.66
C ASN A 102 -9.52 -3.19 -9.52
N TYR A 103 -10.30 -4.21 -9.76
CA TYR A 103 -11.66 -4.11 -10.29
C TYR A 103 -12.65 -4.21 -9.12
N HIS A 104 -13.57 -3.25 -9.05
CA HIS A 104 -14.59 -3.13 -8.01
C HIS A 104 -15.92 -3.69 -8.50
N PHE A 105 -16.44 -4.66 -7.78
CA PHE A 105 -17.66 -5.40 -8.17
C PHE A 105 -18.94 -4.77 -7.64
N SER A 106 -18.86 -3.66 -6.91
CA SER A 106 -19.98 -3.08 -6.17
C SER A 106 -21.16 -2.80 -7.06
N LYS A 107 -20.95 -2.21 -8.25
CA LYS A 107 -21.98 -1.94 -9.25
C LYS A 107 -22.49 -3.21 -9.90
N LEU A 108 -21.61 -4.16 -10.24
CA LEU A 108 -21.98 -5.43 -10.87
C LEU A 108 -22.87 -6.29 -9.96
N LEU A 109 -22.61 -6.22 -8.65
CA LEU A 109 -23.32 -7.02 -7.65
C LEU A 109 -24.50 -6.27 -7.01
N ASP A 110 -24.73 -5.02 -7.41
CA ASP A 110 -25.78 -4.13 -6.87
C ASP A 110 -25.76 -4.07 -5.33
N ILE A 111 -24.54 -3.94 -4.78
CA ILE A 111 -24.35 -3.86 -3.33
C ILE A 111 -24.36 -2.40 -2.85
N PRO A 112 -24.72 -2.13 -1.57
CA PRO A 112 -24.77 -0.79 -1.03
C PRO A 112 -23.46 -0.02 -1.20
N SER A 113 -23.56 1.30 -1.42
CA SER A 113 -22.40 2.18 -1.69
C SER A 113 -21.38 2.29 -0.54
N ASN A 114 -21.76 1.88 0.67
CA ASN A 114 -20.88 1.79 1.82
C ASN A 114 -20.09 0.46 1.89
N LEU A 115 -20.37 -0.47 0.99
CA LEU A 115 -19.64 -1.74 0.86
C LEU A 115 -18.91 -1.78 -0.48
N ASP A 116 -17.66 -2.16 -0.45
CA ASP A 116 -16.80 -2.35 -1.62
C ASP A 116 -16.25 -3.77 -1.61
N ILE A 117 -16.40 -4.48 -2.72
CA ILE A 117 -15.78 -5.78 -2.96
C ILE A 117 -14.93 -5.64 -4.22
N TYR A 118 -13.68 -6.03 -4.14
CA TYR A 118 -12.76 -5.92 -5.26
C TYR A 118 -11.86 -7.13 -5.40
N ALA A 119 -11.35 -7.31 -6.62
CA ALA A 119 -10.24 -8.20 -6.89
C ALA A 119 -9.23 -7.51 -7.81
N GLY A 120 -7.98 -7.88 -7.67
CA GLY A 120 -6.93 -7.21 -8.42
C GLY A 120 -5.65 -8.01 -8.56
N LEU A 121 -4.74 -7.40 -9.29
CA LEU A 121 -3.37 -7.88 -9.49
C LEU A 121 -2.40 -6.85 -8.93
N ASN A 122 -1.26 -7.33 -8.47
CA ASN A 122 -0.16 -6.49 -8.05
C ASN A 122 1.17 -6.97 -8.63
N LEU A 123 2.05 -6.01 -8.86
CA LEU A 123 3.45 -6.21 -9.23
C LEU A 123 4.30 -5.47 -8.22
N GLY A 124 5.20 -6.14 -7.55
CA GLY A 124 6.04 -5.53 -6.54
C GLY A 124 7.49 -5.97 -6.62
N PHE A 125 8.34 -5.17 -6.01
CA PHE A 125 9.73 -5.50 -5.74
C PHE A 125 9.90 -5.67 -4.24
N TYR A 126 10.38 -6.82 -3.82
CA TYR A 126 10.70 -7.10 -2.43
C TYR A 126 12.20 -7.03 -2.19
N ILE A 127 12.56 -6.28 -1.15
CA ILE A 127 13.93 -6.08 -0.68
C ILE A 127 14.08 -6.91 0.59
N TRP A 128 14.92 -7.91 0.51
CA TRP A 128 15.20 -8.82 1.61
C TRP A 128 16.53 -8.46 2.27
N ASN A 129 16.49 -8.12 3.55
CA ASN A 129 17.67 -7.88 4.36
C ASN A 129 17.75 -8.93 5.47
N THR A 130 18.93 -9.50 5.65
CA THR A 130 19.20 -10.50 6.69
C THR A 130 20.35 -10.06 7.57
N SER A 131 20.41 -10.63 8.78
CA SER A 131 21.57 -10.46 9.68
C SER A 131 22.85 -11.04 9.06
N VAL A 132 23.97 -10.46 9.44
CA VAL A 132 25.30 -10.92 9.00
C VAL A 132 25.53 -12.38 9.41
N GLY A 133 26.07 -13.18 8.49
CA GLY A 133 26.40 -14.61 8.72
C GLY A 133 25.28 -15.60 8.36
N TYR A 134 24.11 -15.14 7.91
CA TYR A 134 23.06 -16.04 7.43
C TYR A 134 23.48 -16.71 6.12
N GLN A 135 23.44 -18.04 6.09
CA GLN A 135 23.82 -18.86 4.93
C GLN A 135 22.63 -19.51 4.20
N GLY A 136 21.41 -19.12 4.61
CA GLY A 136 20.19 -19.59 3.95
C GLY A 136 19.85 -18.81 2.68
N SER A 137 18.76 -19.21 2.02
CA SER A 137 18.29 -18.54 0.80
C SER A 137 17.36 -17.36 1.16
N GLY A 138 17.80 -16.16 0.84
CA GLY A 138 16.98 -14.95 0.87
C GLY A 138 17.44 -14.02 -0.23
N SER A 139 16.59 -13.71 -1.21
CA SER A 139 16.96 -12.84 -2.32
C SER A 139 15.88 -11.81 -2.57
N SER A 140 16.30 -10.58 -2.84
CA SER A 140 15.42 -9.53 -3.35
C SER A 140 14.99 -9.84 -4.78
N GLY A 141 13.79 -9.42 -5.17
CA GLY A 141 13.31 -9.69 -6.51
C GLY A 141 11.95 -9.12 -6.84
N LEU A 142 11.55 -9.32 -8.08
CA LEU A 142 10.20 -8.99 -8.55
C LEU A 142 9.23 -10.12 -8.18
N GLY A 143 8.00 -9.74 -7.88
CA GLY A 143 6.91 -10.66 -7.63
C GLY A 143 5.61 -10.17 -8.22
N LEU A 144 4.83 -11.11 -8.71
CA LEU A 144 3.44 -10.91 -9.11
C LEU A 144 2.53 -11.46 -8.03
N GLY A 145 1.36 -10.86 -7.87
CA GLY A 145 0.35 -11.33 -6.94
C GLY A 145 -1.05 -11.04 -7.43
N ALA A 146 -1.98 -11.76 -6.83
CA ALA A 146 -3.40 -11.49 -6.96
C ALA A 146 -3.99 -11.24 -5.58
N GLN A 147 -5.02 -10.43 -5.52
CA GLN A 147 -5.69 -10.05 -4.29
C GLN A 147 -7.20 -10.01 -4.45
N ILE A 148 -7.91 -10.29 -3.37
CA ILE A 148 -9.34 -10.07 -3.24
C ILE A 148 -9.58 -9.38 -1.91
N GLY A 149 -10.45 -8.39 -1.88
CA GLY A 149 -10.70 -7.64 -0.67
C GLY A 149 -12.11 -7.07 -0.59
N GLY A 150 -12.40 -6.59 0.60
CA GLY A 150 -13.61 -5.85 0.89
C GLY A 150 -13.32 -4.65 1.77
N ARG A 151 -14.12 -3.59 1.61
CA ARG A 151 -14.10 -2.41 2.44
C ARG A 151 -15.51 -2.12 2.91
N TYR A 152 -15.62 -1.69 4.15
CA TYR A 152 -16.87 -1.20 4.71
C TYR A 152 -16.67 0.21 5.23
N TYR A 153 -17.41 1.17 4.68
CA TYR A 153 -17.37 2.57 5.05
C TYR A 153 -18.50 2.88 6.03
N PHE A 154 -18.13 3.39 7.20
CA PHE A 154 -19.08 3.81 8.23
C PHE A 154 -19.47 5.29 8.11
N ASN A 155 -18.79 6.04 7.24
CA ASN A 155 -19.19 7.38 6.76
C ASN A 155 -18.57 7.62 5.37
N ASP A 156 -18.74 8.82 4.82
CA ASP A 156 -18.31 9.14 3.45
C ASP A 156 -16.80 9.02 3.23
N ASN A 157 -16.00 9.14 4.27
CA ASN A 157 -14.54 9.15 4.16
C ASN A 157 -13.89 7.91 4.76
N TRP A 158 -14.35 7.46 5.95
CA TRP A 158 -13.66 6.42 6.73
C TRP A 158 -14.29 5.05 6.56
N GLY A 159 -13.46 4.07 6.38
CA GLY A 159 -13.82 2.65 6.35
C GLY A 159 -12.75 1.76 6.95
N ILE A 160 -13.10 0.50 7.06
CA ILE A 160 -12.16 -0.58 7.34
C ILE A 160 -12.00 -1.42 6.09
N ASN A 161 -10.83 -2.02 5.92
CA ASN A 161 -10.55 -2.95 4.83
C ASN A 161 -10.08 -4.30 5.34
N LEU A 162 -10.42 -5.32 4.59
CA LEU A 162 -9.92 -6.68 4.74
C LEU A 162 -9.52 -7.17 3.35
N GLU A 163 -8.29 -7.67 3.22
CA GLU A 163 -7.77 -8.16 1.95
C GLU A 163 -7.04 -9.50 2.14
N PHE A 164 -7.20 -10.37 1.19
CA PHE A 164 -6.47 -11.62 1.07
C PHE A 164 -5.65 -11.59 -0.21
N GLY A 165 -4.38 -11.89 -0.11
CA GLY A 165 -3.47 -11.92 -1.25
C GLY A 165 -2.69 -13.21 -1.32
N GLY A 166 -2.38 -13.60 -2.54
CA GLY A 166 -1.56 -14.76 -2.84
C GLY A 166 -0.51 -14.47 -3.89
N ALA A 167 0.58 -15.17 -3.82
CA ALA A 167 1.79 -15.14 -4.61
C ALA A 167 2.99 -14.42 -3.94
N ASN A 168 4.02 -14.12 -4.69
CA ASN A 168 5.34 -13.78 -4.14
C ASN A 168 5.41 -12.45 -3.39
N THR A 169 4.50 -11.50 -3.67
CA THR A 169 4.54 -10.16 -3.06
C THR A 169 3.65 -10.01 -1.83
N THR A 170 2.47 -10.64 -1.82
CA THR A 170 1.42 -10.37 -0.83
C THR A 170 0.73 -11.64 -0.35
N SER A 171 1.52 -12.66 0.04
CA SER A 171 0.91 -13.87 0.63
C SER A 171 0.41 -13.59 2.03
N GLY A 172 -0.89 -13.78 2.25
CA GLY A 172 -1.52 -13.62 3.55
C GLY A 172 -2.80 -12.80 3.52
N SER A 173 -3.13 -12.24 4.66
CA SER A 173 -4.28 -11.33 4.81
C SER A 173 -3.82 -9.99 5.36
N LYS A 174 -4.60 -8.95 5.09
CA LYS A 174 -4.40 -7.60 5.63
C LYS A 174 -5.71 -7.08 6.20
N ILE A 175 -5.62 -6.35 7.30
CA ILE A 175 -6.71 -5.59 7.89
C ILE A 175 -6.23 -4.17 8.16
N GLY A 176 -7.08 -3.19 7.92
CA GLY A 176 -6.69 -1.79 8.12
C GLY A 176 -7.83 -0.82 8.02
N ALA A 177 -7.47 0.46 8.05
CA ALA A 177 -8.35 1.58 7.78
C ALA A 177 -8.17 2.08 6.35
N SER A 178 -9.26 2.57 5.78
CA SER A 178 -9.29 3.26 4.50
C SER A 178 -9.85 4.66 4.68
N TYR A 179 -9.27 5.64 4.01
CA TYR A 179 -9.73 7.01 4.00
C TYR A 179 -9.85 7.53 2.57
N ARG A 180 -11.06 7.95 2.19
CA ARG A 180 -11.36 8.59 0.90
C ARG A 180 -11.26 10.10 1.03
N PHE A 181 -10.58 10.73 0.06
CA PHE A 181 -10.43 12.18 0.00
C PHE A 181 -11.55 12.83 -0.80
#